data_0ee3ef7f7c6b55471b4050b22e61b3c4
#
_entry.id   0ee3ef7f7c6b55471b4050b22e61b3c4
#
_cell.length_a   1.000
_cell.length_b   1.000
_cell.length_c   1.000
_cell.angle_alpha   90.00
_cell.angle_beta   90.00
_cell.angle_gamma   90.00
#
_symmetry.space_group_name_H-M   'P 1'
#
loop_
_entity.id
_entity.type
_entity.pdbx_description
1 polymer ?
#
loop_
_entity_poly.entity_id
_entity_poly.type
_entity_poly.pdbx_seq_one_letter_code
_entity_poly.pdbx_strand_id
1 'polypeptide(L)'
;MARRRRFSDEPFGPTVERLMNETGVTYRALGETTNLSAGYLNHLVHGNRPVPSNEVVETLAAALGVEPAHFREYRLRVITERLEAMPDLIDRLYRRLGT
;
A
#
# COMPACT_ATOMS: atom_id res chain seq x y z
N MET A 1 13.64 -12.96 -17.40
CA MET A 1 13.45 -12.16 -16.20
C MET A 1 11.97 -11.92 -15.93
N ALA A 2 11.51 -12.22 -14.73
CA ALA A 2 10.10 -11.98 -14.39
C ALA A 2 9.84 -10.48 -14.28
N ARG A 3 8.77 -10.04 -14.94
CA ARG A 3 8.35 -8.66 -14.86
C ARG A 3 7.67 -8.42 -13.51
N ARG A 4 8.02 -7.32 -12.81
CA ARG A 4 7.35 -6.94 -11.58
C ARG A 4 5.87 -6.67 -11.86
N ARG A 5 4.99 -7.22 -11.04
CA ARG A 5 3.57 -6.93 -11.12
C ARG A 5 3.33 -5.46 -10.83
N ARG A 6 2.46 -4.83 -11.61
CA ARG A 6 2.06 -3.45 -11.39
C ARG A 6 1.30 -3.30 -10.07
N PHE A 7 0.47 -4.27 -9.73
CA PHE A 7 -0.37 -4.26 -8.54
C PHE A 7 -0.09 -5.48 -7.68
N SER A 8 0.03 -5.26 -6.37
CA SER A 8 0.15 -6.36 -5.42
C SER A 8 -1.24 -6.79 -4.95
N ASP A 9 -1.44 -8.10 -4.83
CA ASP A 9 -2.65 -8.67 -4.23
C ASP A 9 -2.44 -8.99 -2.75
N GLU A 10 -1.22 -8.84 -2.26
CA GLU A 10 -0.87 -9.10 -0.88
C GLU A 10 -1.22 -7.92 0.03
N PRO A 11 -1.42 -8.15 1.34
CA PRO A 11 -1.56 -7.06 2.30
C PRO A 11 -0.35 -6.14 2.30
N PHE A 12 -0.52 -4.95 2.86
CA PHE A 12 0.49 -3.90 2.85
C PHE A 12 1.83 -4.34 3.43
N GLY A 13 1.82 -4.91 4.65
CA GLY A 13 3.05 -5.30 5.35
C GLY A 13 3.90 -6.30 4.54
N PRO A 14 3.33 -7.44 4.15
CA PRO A 14 4.05 -8.41 3.30
C PRO A 14 4.52 -7.80 1.97
N THR A 15 3.76 -6.88 1.38
CA THR A 15 4.17 -6.22 0.14
C THR A 15 5.40 -5.36 0.37
N VAL A 16 5.44 -4.58 1.45
CA VAL A 16 6.62 -3.76 1.80
C VAL A 16 7.83 -4.67 2.02
N GLU A 17 7.66 -5.77 2.76
CA GLU A 17 8.76 -6.71 3.02
C GLU A 17 9.31 -7.28 1.73
N ARG A 18 8.43 -7.70 0.82
CA ARG A 18 8.84 -8.24 -0.46
C ARG A 18 9.64 -7.21 -1.27
N LEU A 19 9.16 -5.97 -1.32
CA LEU A 19 9.86 -4.90 -2.03
C LEU A 19 11.21 -4.58 -1.40
N MET A 20 11.30 -4.61 -0.08
CA MET A 20 12.58 -4.41 0.61
C MET A 20 13.56 -5.52 0.25
N ASN A 21 13.09 -6.76 0.22
CA ASN A 21 13.93 -7.91 -0.14
C ASN A 21 14.40 -7.84 -1.58
N GLU A 22 13.52 -7.46 -2.50
CA GLU A 22 13.85 -7.32 -3.91
C GLU A 22 14.87 -6.21 -4.17
N THR A 23 14.78 -5.12 -3.42
CA THR A 23 15.66 -3.96 -3.61
C THR A 23 16.90 -4.00 -2.73
N GLY A 24 16.94 -4.92 -1.76
CA GLY A 24 18.05 -5.00 -0.80
C GLY A 24 18.06 -3.89 0.23
N VAL A 25 16.95 -3.17 0.40
CA VAL A 25 16.85 -2.04 1.32
C VAL A 25 16.56 -2.55 2.73
N THR A 26 17.31 -2.04 3.70
CA THR A 26 17.09 -2.36 5.13
C THR A 26 16.08 -1.41 5.76
N TYR A 27 15.55 -1.78 6.93
CA TYR A 27 14.69 -0.87 7.68
C TYR A 27 15.38 0.45 7.98
N ARG A 28 16.65 0.41 8.32
CA ARG A 28 17.42 1.60 8.62
C ARG A 28 17.52 2.52 7.41
N ALA A 29 17.89 1.96 6.26
CA ALA A 29 18.03 2.73 5.03
C ALA A 29 16.68 3.30 4.59
N LEU A 30 15.63 2.50 4.66
CA LEU A 30 14.29 2.96 4.31
C LEU A 30 13.83 4.07 5.26
N GLY A 31 14.12 3.94 6.54
CA GLY A 31 13.80 4.97 7.53
C GLY A 31 14.51 6.28 7.27
N GLU A 32 15.78 6.22 6.88
CA GLU A 32 16.54 7.41 6.55
C GLU A 32 15.95 8.13 5.33
N THR A 33 15.56 7.38 4.31
CA THR A 33 14.99 7.94 3.08
C THR A 33 13.60 8.54 3.32
N THR A 34 12.79 7.91 4.17
CA THR A 34 11.38 8.29 4.37
C THR A 34 11.15 9.13 5.61
N ASN A 35 12.18 9.32 6.43
CA ASN A 35 12.07 9.99 7.74
C ASN A 35 11.13 9.27 8.71
N LEU A 36 11.06 7.94 8.60
CA LEU A 36 10.30 7.08 9.50
C LEU A 36 11.29 6.25 10.33
N SER A 37 10.91 5.90 11.56
CA SER A 37 11.79 5.08 12.39
C SER A 37 11.83 3.64 11.89
N ALA A 38 12.98 2.99 12.05
CA ALA A 38 13.13 1.57 11.70
C ALA A 38 12.17 0.70 12.51
N GLY A 39 11.95 1.04 13.77
CA GLY A 39 10.99 0.32 14.62
C GLY A 39 9.57 0.40 14.10
N TYR A 40 9.16 1.59 13.69
CA TYR A 40 7.84 1.77 13.10
C TYR A 40 7.68 0.95 11.82
N LEU A 41 8.69 0.98 10.95
CA LEU A 41 8.67 0.20 9.71
C LEU A 41 8.57 -1.30 9.99
N ASN A 42 9.31 -1.78 10.99
CA ASN A 42 9.23 -3.16 11.41
C ASN A 42 7.81 -3.54 11.85
N HIS A 43 7.18 -2.66 12.66
CA HIS A 43 5.80 -2.89 13.09
C HIS A 43 4.81 -2.88 11.94
N LEU A 44 4.99 -2.01 10.94
CA LEU A 44 4.15 -1.98 9.75
C LEU A 44 4.23 -3.30 8.98
N VAL A 45 5.45 -3.78 8.77
CA VAL A 45 5.69 -5.01 8.01
C VAL A 45 5.07 -6.22 8.69
N HIS A 46 5.11 -6.27 10.01
CA HIS A 46 4.57 -7.39 10.78
C HIS A 46 3.09 -7.25 11.15
N GLY A 47 2.42 -6.22 10.65
CA GLY A 47 1.00 -6.03 10.89
C GLY A 47 0.63 -5.53 12.28
N ASN A 48 1.61 -5.04 13.05
CA ASN A 48 1.40 -4.54 14.41
C ASN A 48 0.95 -3.07 14.45
N ARG A 49 0.86 -2.44 13.29
CA ARG A 49 0.36 -1.08 13.13
C ARG A 49 -0.59 -1.08 11.94
N PRO A 50 -1.63 -0.23 11.96
CA PRO A 50 -2.53 -0.12 10.81
C PRO A 50 -1.78 0.44 9.60
N VAL A 51 -2.36 0.21 8.41
CA VAL A 51 -1.82 0.78 7.18
C VAL A 51 -1.76 2.30 7.33
N PRO A 52 -0.61 2.93 7.05
CA PRO A 52 -0.47 4.36 7.28
C PRO A 52 -1.30 5.20 6.32
N SER A 53 -1.30 6.52 6.54
CA SER A 53 -2.00 7.45 5.66
C SER A 53 -1.50 7.34 4.22
N ASN A 54 -2.31 7.81 3.28
CA ASN A 54 -1.93 7.81 1.88
C ASN A 54 -0.62 8.57 1.63
N GLU A 55 -0.39 9.65 2.36
CA GLU A 55 0.87 10.41 2.24
C GLU A 55 2.08 9.57 2.59
N VAL A 56 1.99 8.78 3.67
CA VAL A 56 3.08 7.89 4.08
C VAL A 56 3.23 6.75 3.08
N VAL A 57 2.12 6.19 2.59
CA VAL A 57 2.17 5.15 1.55
C VAL A 57 2.87 5.67 0.31
N GLU A 58 2.57 6.90 -0.11
CA GLU A 58 3.22 7.53 -1.28
C GLU A 58 4.71 7.69 -1.07
N THR A 59 5.12 8.10 0.13
CA THR A 59 6.53 8.25 0.48
C THR A 59 7.26 6.90 0.44
N LEU A 60 6.65 5.87 1.02
CA LEU A 60 7.21 4.52 1.00
C LEU A 60 7.30 3.95 -0.41
N ALA A 61 6.26 4.15 -1.20
CA ALA A 61 6.23 3.69 -2.59
C ALA A 61 7.38 4.30 -3.39
N ALA A 62 7.57 5.62 -3.28
CA ALA A 62 8.66 6.31 -3.98
C ALA A 62 10.02 5.75 -3.57
N ALA A 63 10.23 5.53 -2.27
CA ALA A 63 11.49 5.00 -1.76
C ALA A 63 11.74 3.56 -2.21
N LEU A 64 10.69 2.79 -2.45
CA LEU A 64 10.79 1.39 -2.87
C LEU A 64 10.70 1.22 -4.39
N GLY A 65 10.57 2.32 -5.14
CA GLY A 65 10.58 2.30 -6.59
C GLY A 65 9.30 1.80 -7.24
N VAL A 66 8.17 1.98 -6.58
CA VAL A 66 6.85 1.61 -7.12
C VAL A 66 5.89 2.78 -7.00
N GLU A 67 4.80 2.71 -7.74
CA GLU A 67 3.70 3.67 -7.61
C GLU A 67 2.87 3.33 -6.37
N PRO A 68 2.22 4.32 -5.73
CA PRO A 68 1.34 4.04 -4.58
C PRO A 68 0.24 3.04 -4.91
N ALA A 69 -0.25 3.05 -6.14
CA ALA A 69 -1.28 2.11 -6.60
C ALA A 69 -0.82 0.65 -6.57
N HIS A 70 0.48 0.39 -6.41
CA HIS A 70 0.98 -0.96 -6.22
C HIS A 70 0.37 -1.61 -4.97
N PHE A 71 0.08 -0.82 -3.94
CA PHE A 71 -0.48 -1.31 -2.68
C PHE A 71 -2.00 -1.43 -2.77
N ARG A 72 -2.49 -2.63 -2.42
CA ARG A 72 -3.92 -2.96 -2.47
C ARG A 72 -4.77 -1.97 -1.67
N GLU A 73 -4.32 -1.64 -0.47
CA GLU A 73 -5.06 -0.75 0.43
C GLU A 73 -5.17 0.68 -0.13
N TYR A 74 -4.13 1.13 -0.83
CA TYR A 74 -4.18 2.44 -1.47
C TYR A 74 -5.23 2.46 -2.58
N ARG A 75 -5.25 1.44 -3.43
CA ARG A 75 -6.26 1.34 -4.50
C ARG A 75 -7.67 1.32 -3.93
N LEU A 76 -7.86 0.55 -2.86
CA LEU A 76 -9.18 0.47 -2.22
C LEU A 76 -9.63 1.82 -1.66
N ARG A 77 -8.71 2.58 -1.05
CA ARG A 77 -9.01 3.91 -0.53
C ARG A 77 -9.40 4.87 -1.65
N VAL A 78 -8.69 4.85 -2.77
CA VAL A 78 -9.01 5.70 -3.92
C VAL A 78 -10.38 5.34 -4.48
N ILE A 79 -10.68 4.06 -4.63
CA ILE A 79 -11.99 3.60 -5.13
C ILE A 79 -13.09 4.02 -4.17
N THR A 80 -12.91 3.84 -2.88
CA THR A 80 -13.90 4.19 -1.86
C THR A 80 -14.20 5.69 -1.91
N GLU A 81 -13.15 6.50 -1.99
CA GLU A 81 -13.31 7.96 -2.06
C GLU A 81 -14.08 8.37 -3.32
N ARG A 82 -13.77 7.75 -4.46
CA ARG A 82 -14.47 8.04 -5.70
C ARG A 82 -15.92 7.59 -5.67
N LEU A 83 -16.19 6.44 -5.08
CA LEU A 83 -17.55 5.90 -4.94
C LEU A 83 -18.42 6.80 -4.06
N GLU A 84 -17.85 7.39 -3.02
CA GLU A 84 -18.60 8.30 -2.15
C GLU A 84 -19.22 9.48 -2.91
N ALA A 85 -18.59 9.87 -4.02
CA ALA A 85 -19.11 10.92 -4.89
C ALA A 85 -20.10 10.39 -5.94
N MET A 86 -20.37 9.10 -5.95
CA MET A 86 -21.20 8.43 -6.98
C MET A 86 -22.26 7.53 -6.34
N PRO A 87 -23.27 8.08 -5.67
CA PRO A 87 -24.24 7.27 -4.93
C PRO A 87 -24.99 6.27 -5.80
N ASP A 88 -25.31 6.62 -7.05
CA ASP A 88 -26.01 5.71 -7.94
C ASP A 88 -25.14 4.48 -8.27
N LEU A 89 -23.84 4.70 -8.43
CA LEU A 89 -22.90 3.61 -8.69
C LEU A 89 -22.76 2.71 -7.47
N ILE A 90 -22.73 3.30 -6.27
CA ILE A 90 -22.70 2.53 -5.02
C ILE A 90 -23.90 1.58 -4.97
N ASP A 91 -25.10 2.10 -5.28
CA ASP A 91 -26.32 1.30 -5.22
C ASP A 91 -26.27 0.15 -6.24
N ARG A 92 -25.81 0.41 -7.44
CA ARG A 92 -25.68 -0.63 -8.47
C ARG A 92 -24.67 -1.71 -8.07
N LEU A 93 -23.53 -1.31 -7.54
CA LEU A 93 -22.51 -2.25 -7.09
C LEU A 93 -22.99 -3.08 -5.89
N TYR A 94 -23.71 -2.44 -4.97
CA TYR A 94 -24.26 -3.15 -3.82
C TYR A 94 -25.23 -4.24 -4.26
N ARG A 95 -26.14 -3.94 -5.22
CA ARG A 95 -27.07 -4.94 -5.73
C ARG A 95 -26.35 -6.10 -6.40
N ARG A 96 -25.24 -5.83 -7.05
CA ARG A 96 -24.49 -6.84 -7.78
C ARG A 96 -23.58 -7.68 -6.88
N LEU A 97 -22.94 -7.05 -5.90
CA LEU A 97 -21.89 -7.68 -5.10
C LEU A 97 -22.31 -8.01 -3.68
N GLY A 98 -23.25 -7.25 -3.13
CA GLY A 98 -23.60 -7.30 -1.72
C GLY A 98 -24.71 -8.28 -1.35
N THR A 99 -25.24 -9.02 -2.29
CA THR A 99 -26.36 -9.95 -2.04
C THR A 99 -25.97 -11.38 -2.32
#